data_6249f93d13f9bc1caa5e7cc574e2cb6f
#
_entry.id   6249f93d13f9bc1caa5e7cc574e2cb6f
#
_cell.length_a   1.000
_cell.length_b   1.000
_cell.length_c   1.000
_cell.angle_alpha   90.00
_cell.angle_beta   90.00
_cell.angle_gamma   90.00
#
_symmetry.space_group_name_H-M   'P 1'
#
loop_
_entity.id
_entity.type
_entity.pdbx_description
1 polymer ?
#
loop_
_entity_poly.entity_id
_entity_poly.type
_entity_poly.pdbx_seq_one_letter_code
_entity_poly.pdbx_strand_id
1 'polypeptide(L)'
;MTDWVRICDYEAIYPDTGICALVDGRQVAVFRLSDGTLHAVSNHDPFSGANVLSRGIVGDRAGEPKIASPIYKQTFNLRTGVCYEDPGVRLDVYRVRRRRGIVEILSAPVDATKLELDDETLDGLGYTRAS
;
A
#
# COMPACT_ATOMS: atom_id res chain seq x y z
N MET A 1 20.61 0.54 3.65
CA MET A 1 20.32 1.91 3.19
C MET A 1 18.93 2.00 2.61
N THR A 2 18.32 3.15 2.73
CA THR A 2 16.96 3.38 2.25
C THR A 2 17.02 4.03 0.87
N ASP A 3 16.56 3.31 -0.14
CA ASP A 3 16.61 3.77 -1.53
C ASP A 3 15.24 3.68 -2.18
N TRP A 4 15.02 4.54 -3.19
CA TRP A 4 13.88 4.42 -4.07
C TRP A 4 14.14 3.31 -5.08
N VAL A 5 13.25 2.33 -5.09
CA VAL A 5 13.35 1.16 -5.98
C VAL A 5 12.31 1.31 -7.10
N ARG A 6 12.78 1.24 -8.34
CA ARG A 6 11.90 1.29 -9.51
C ARG A 6 11.14 -0.01 -9.63
N ILE A 7 9.83 0.07 -9.79
CA ILE A 7 8.96 -1.11 -9.82
C ILE A 7 8.45 -1.37 -11.24
N CYS A 8 7.72 -0.43 -11.81
CA CYS A 8 7.08 -0.60 -13.12
C CYS A 8 6.56 0.74 -13.62
N ASP A 9 6.06 0.75 -14.87
CA ASP A 9 5.33 1.89 -15.38
C ASP A 9 4.03 2.07 -14.60
N TYR A 10 3.67 3.32 -14.33
CA TYR A 10 2.41 3.62 -13.65
C TYR A 10 1.21 3.02 -14.42
N GLU A 11 1.24 3.11 -15.74
CA GLU A 11 0.16 2.60 -16.59
C GLU A 11 0.10 1.07 -16.60
N ALA A 12 1.11 0.37 -16.08
CA ALA A 12 1.08 -1.08 -15.98
C ALA A 12 0.17 -1.59 -14.86
N ILE A 13 -0.21 -0.70 -13.92
CA ILE A 13 -1.15 -1.06 -12.85
C ILE A 13 -2.51 -0.52 -13.23
N TYR A 14 -3.48 -1.40 -13.43
CA TYR A 14 -4.85 -0.97 -13.75
C TYR A 14 -5.50 -0.34 -12.52
N PRO A 15 -6.39 0.67 -12.70
CA PRO A 15 -7.09 1.28 -11.57
C PRO A 15 -7.84 0.26 -10.72
N ASP A 16 -7.78 0.45 -9.40
CA ASP A 16 -8.40 -0.41 -8.39
C ASP A 16 -7.89 -1.84 -8.38
N THR A 17 -6.65 -2.03 -8.84
CA THR A 17 -5.97 -3.33 -8.77
C THR A 17 -4.62 -3.20 -8.11
N GLY A 18 -4.04 -4.34 -7.72
CA GLY A 18 -2.74 -4.43 -7.11
C GLY A 18 -1.78 -5.31 -7.91
N ILE A 19 -0.51 -5.06 -7.72
CA ILE A 19 0.57 -5.92 -8.18
C ILE A 19 1.47 -6.25 -7.01
N CYS A 20 2.23 -7.33 -7.14
CA CYS A 20 3.24 -7.68 -6.14
C CYS A 20 4.61 -7.25 -6.65
N ALA A 21 5.33 -6.52 -5.82
CA ALA A 21 6.70 -6.10 -6.11
C ALA A 21 7.65 -6.71 -5.08
N LEU A 22 8.88 -6.99 -5.50
CA LEU A 22 9.92 -7.42 -4.59
C LEU A 22 10.80 -6.21 -4.28
N VAL A 23 10.85 -5.82 -3.01
CA VAL A 23 11.57 -4.64 -2.55
C VAL A 23 12.50 -5.06 -1.41
N ASP A 24 13.78 -5.07 -1.69
CA ASP A 24 14.80 -5.46 -0.71
C ASP A 24 14.48 -6.81 -0.03
N GLY A 25 14.11 -7.79 -0.86
CA GLY A 25 13.78 -9.15 -0.39
C GLY A 25 12.40 -9.30 0.21
N ARG A 26 11.59 -8.24 0.27
CA ARG A 26 10.24 -8.27 0.83
C ARG A 26 9.20 -8.12 -0.27
N GLN A 27 8.11 -8.86 -0.14
CA GLN A 27 6.98 -8.72 -1.07
C GLN A 27 6.10 -7.57 -0.63
N VAL A 28 5.90 -6.62 -1.53
CA VAL A 28 5.09 -5.42 -1.30
C VAL A 28 3.94 -5.41 -2.30
N ALA A 29 2.72 -5.22 -1.80
CA ALA A 29 1.55 -5.06 -2.65
C ALA A 29 1.41 -3.57 -3.00
N VAL A 30 1.32 -3.25 -4.28
CA VAL A 30 1.20 -1.88 -4.77
C VAL A 30 -0.15 -1.75 -5.46
N PHE A 31 -0.92 -0.74 -5.06
CA PHE A 31 -2.26 -0.50 -5.59
C PHE A 31 -2.33 0.86 -6.25
N ARG A 32 -2.99 0.91 -7.41
CA ARG A 32 -3.37 2.15 -8.06
C ARG A 32 -4.88 2.28 -7.94
N LEU A 33 -5.35 3.35 -7.31
CA LEU A 33 -6.78 3.57 -7.11
C LEU A 33 -7.36 4.38 -8.26
N SER A 34 -8.69 4.36 -8.38
CA SER A 34 -9.38 5.08 -9.46
C SER A 34 -9.21 6.59 -9.38
N ASP A 35 -8.92 7.13 -8.19
CA ASP A 35 -8.61 8.56 -8.02
C ASP A 35 -7.16 8.89 -8.41
N GLY A 36 -6.39 7.90 -8.85
CA GLY A 36 -5.01 8.06 -9.28
C GLY A 36 -3.97 7.92 -8.18
N THR A 37 -4.37 7.76 -6.93
CA THR A 37 -3.41 7.60 -5.83
C THR A 37 -2.75 6.22 -5.86
N LEU A 38 -1.52 6.15 -5.35
CA LEU A 38 -0.78 4.92 -5.17
C LEU A 38 -0.67 4.59 -3.69
N HIS A 39 -0.77 3.31 -3.37
CA HIS A 39 -0.59 2.82 -2.01
C HIS A 39 0.24 1.54 -2.04
N ALA A 40 1.11 1.38 -1.05
CA ALA A 40 1.98 0.22 -0.97
C ALA A 40 2.00 -0.31 0.46
N VAL A 41 1.69 -1.59 0.61
CA VAL A 41 1.66 -2.26 1.91
C VAL A 41 2.33 -3.62 1.77
N SER A 42 2.70 -4.23 2.89
CA SER A 42 3.20 -5.60 2.88
C SER A 42 2.20 -6.51 2.15
N ASN A 43 2.71 -7.39 1.29
CA ASN A 43 1.87 -8.37 0.60
C ASN A 43 1.46 -9.53 1.51
N HIS A 44 2.07 -9.63 2.69
CA HIS A 44 1.83 -10.72 3.63
C HIS A 44 0.57 -10.49 4.45
N ASP A 45 -0.38 -11.43 4.34
CA ASP A 45 -1.60 -11.43 5.14
C ASP A 45 -1.26 -12.05 6.51
N PRO A 46 -1.30 -11.27 7.60
CA PRO A 46 -0.91 -11.78 8.92
C PRO A 46 -1.88 -12.81 9.50
N PHE A 47 -3.10 -12.91 8.98
CA PHE A 47 -4.08 -13.88 9.46
C PHE A 47 -3.93 -15.23 8.79
N SER A 48 -3.67 -15.24 7.47
CA SER A 48 -3.50 -16.50 6.73
C SER A 48 -2.06 -16.95 6.63
N GLY A 49 -1.11 -16.03 6.79
CA GLY A 49 0.30 -16.30 6.59
C GLY A 49 0.72 -16.36 5.11
N ALA A 50 -0.20 -16.06 4.20
CA ALA A 50 0.08 -16.11 2.76
C ALA A 50 0.39 -14.73 2.19
N ASN A 51 1.18 -14.68 1.13
CA ASN A 51 1.55 -13.44 0.46
C ASN A 51 0.56 -13.15 -0.67
N VAL A 52 -0.62 -12.65 -0.31
CA VAL A 52 -1.77 -12.60 -1.23
C VAL A 52 -2.48 -11.24 -1.29
N LEU A 53 -2.05 -10.24 -0.52
CA LEU A 53 -2.83 -8.99 -0.43
C LEU A 53 -2.91 -8.25 -1.75
N SER A 54 -1.92 -8.38 -2.64
CA SER A 54 -1.97 -7.79 -3.98
C SER A 54 -3.13 -8.34 -4.83
N ARG A 55 -3.69 -9.48 -4.46
CA ARG A 55 -4.84 -10.11 -5.12
C ARG A 55 -6.16 -9.81 -4.42
N GLY A 56 -6.14 -8.98 -3.38
CA GLY A 56 -7.32 -8.62 -2.63
C GLY A 56 -8.24 -7.68 -3.38
N ILE A 57 -9.35 -7.37 -2.75
CA ILE A 57 -10.38 -6.49 -3.31
C ILE A 57 -10.22 -5.09 -2.72
N VAL A 58 -9.95 -4.13 -3.59
CA VAL A 58 -9.87 -2.72 -3.22
C VAL A 58 -11.28 -2.17 -3.02
N GLY A 59 -11.46 -1.37 -1.99
CA GLY A 59 -12.73 -0.72 -1.72
C GLY A 59 -12.54 0.56 -0.94
N ASP A 60 -13.64 1.04 -0.37
CA ASP A 60 -13.68 2.27 0.39
C ASP A 60 -14.46 2.04 1.68
N ARG A 61 -14.00 2.64 2.77
CA ARG A 61 -14.73 2.65 4.03
C ARG A 61 -14.73 4.06 4.59
N ALA A 62 -15.88 4.71 4.53
CA ALA A 62 -16.07 6.08 5.02
C ALA A 62 -15.03 7.04 4.42
N GLY A 63 -14.75 6.91 3.12
CA GLY A 63 -13.80 7.76 2.42
C GLY A 63 -12.34 7.31 2.50
N GLU A 64 -12.04 6.24 3.24
CA GLU A 64 -10.69 5.73 3.36
C GLU A 64 -10.48 4.51 2.45
N PRO A 65 -9.38 4.46 1.70
CA PRO A 65 -9.10 3.31 0.85
C PRO A 65 -8.80 2.08 1.70
N LYS A 66 -9.35 0.94 1.30
CA LYS A 66 -9.13 -0.31 2.00
C LYS A 66 -8.81 -1.45 1.05
N ILE A 67 -8.19 -2.49 1.59
CA ILE A 67 -7.95 -3.75 0.89
C ILE A 67 -8.53 -4.89 1.71
N ALA A 68 -9.27 -5.78 1.07
CA ALA A 68 -9.79 -6.99 1.71
C ALA A 68 -8.94 -8.18 1.27
N SER A 69 -8.47 -8.97 2.24
CA SER A 69 -7.73 -10.19 1.94
C SER A 69 -8.60 -11.17 1.15
N PRO A 70 -8.06 -11.83 0.14
CA PRO A 70 -8.84 -12.81 -0.64
C PRO A 70 -9.11 -14.10 0.13
N ILE A 71 -8.41 -14.36 1.23
CA ILE A 71 -8.53 -15.62 1.97
C ILE A 71 -9.56 -15.52 3.09
N TYR A 72 -9.29 -14.73 4.13
CA TYR A 72 -10.20 -14.61 5.27
C TYR A 72 -11.01 -13.34 5.27
N LYS A 73 -10.82 -12.51 4.25
CA LYS A 73 -11.58 -11.28 4.01
C LYS A 73 -11.45 -10.21 5.10
N GLN A 74 -10.43 -10.27 5.94
CA GLN A 74 -10.09 -9.15 6.82
C GLN A 74 -9.75 -7.94 5.96
N THR A 75 -10.11 -6.76 6.47
CA THR A 75 -9.91 -5.52 5.74
C THR A 75 -8.87 -4.64 6.44
N PHE A 76 -8.06 -3.98 5.63
CA PHE A 76 -6.96 -3.13 6.11
C PHE A 76 -7.07 -1.77 5.46
N ASN A 77 -6.82 -0.72 6.25
CA ASN A 77 -6.70 0.63 5.71
C ASN A 77 -5.40 0.72 4.90
N LEU A 78 -5.51 1.15 3.65
CA LEU A 78 -4.33 1.24 2.76
C LEU A 78 -3.39 2.38 3.13
N ARG A 79 -3.86 3.38 3.86
CA ARG A 79 -3.02 4.50 4.29
C ARG A 79 -2.23 4.17 5.56
N THR A 80 -2.85 3.48 6.50
CA THR A 80 -2.25 3.23 7.82
C THR A 80 -1.81 1.78 8.01
N GLY A 81 -2.33 0.85 7.21
CA GLY A 81 -2.09 -0.58 7.38
C GLY A 81 -2.93 -1.23 8.47
N VAL A 82 -3.72 -0.47 9.21
CA VAL A 82 -4.47 -0.99 10.36
C VAL A 82 -5.62 -1.87 9.90
N CYS A 83 -5.73 -3.06 10.54
CA CYS A 83 -6.86 -3.96 10.30
C CYS A 83 -8.11 -3.41 10.98
N TYR A 84 -9.22 -3.31 10.23
CA TYR A 84 -10.46 -2.78 10.78
C TYR A 84 -11.11 -3.70 11.79
N GLU A 85 -11.01 -5.02 11.60
CA GLU A 85 -11.60 -6.00 12.50
C GLU A 85 -10.75 -6.27 13.74
N ASP A 86 -9.44 -5.96 13.66
CA ASP A 86 -8.49 -6.17 14.77
C ASP A 86 -7.43 -5.07 14.73
N PRO A 87 -7.71 -3.89 15.32
CA PRO A 87 -6.80 -2.75 15.22
C PRO A 87 -5.42 -2.95 15.84
N GLY A 88 -5.22 -4.00 16.60
CA GLY A 88 -3.89 -4.38 17.09
C GLY A 88 -3.00 -5.00 16.02
N VAL A 89 -3.59 -5.38 14.90
CA VAL A 89 -2.87 -5.98 13.76
C VAL A 89 -2.75 -4.93 12.67
N ARG A 90 -1.55 -4.80 12.10
CA ARG A 90 -1.35 -3.86 10.99
C ARG A 90 -0.32 -4.39 10.02
N LEU A 91 -0.46 -3.95 8.77
CA LEU A 91 0.51 -4.20 7.71
C LEU A 91 1.56 -3.09 7.73
N ASP A 92 2.80 -3.44 7.35
CA ASP A 92 3.79 -2.42 7.04
C ASP A 92 3.30 -1.61 5.84
N VAL A 93 3.48 -0.29 5.91
CA VAL A 93 3.15 0.63 4.82
C VAL A 93 4.45 1.20 4.28
N TYR A 94 4.55 1.32 2.97
CA TYR A 94 5.72 1.83 2.28
C TYR A 94 5.40 3.14 1.59
N ARG A 95 6.39 4.04 1.54
CA ARG A 95 6.29 5.22 0.69
C ARG A 95 6.34 4.78 -0.75
N VAL A 96 5.41 5.29 -1.54
CA VAL A 96 5.31 5.00 -2.97
C VAL A 96 5.11 6.31 -3.71
N ARG A 97 5.72 6.43 -4.89
CA ARG A 97 5.57 7.64 -5.70
C ARG A 97 5.54 7.29 -7.18
N ARG A 98 4.95 8.20 -7.95
CA ARG A 98 5.03 8.21 -9.39
C ARG A 98 6.03 9.30 -9.79
N ARG A 99 7.07 8.93 -10.48
CA ARG A 99 8.07 9.88 -10.96
C ARG A 99 8.36 9.60 -12.43
N ARG A 100 8.07 10.59 -13.29
CA ARG A 100 8.25 10.44 -14.73
C ARG A 100 7.55 9.21 -15.29
N GLY A 101 6.34 8.95 -14.80
CA GLY A 101 5.55 7.80 -15.23
C GLY A 101 5.96 6.46 -14.65
N ILE A 102 6.96 6.43 -13.76
CA ILE A 102 7.46 5.20 -13.14
C ILE A 102 7.03 5.15 -11.68
N VAL A 103 6.54 3.98 -11.26
CA VAL A 103 6.22 3.72 -9.85
C VAL A 103 7.50 3.34 -9.12
N GLU A 104 7.76 4.03 -8.02
CA GLU A 104 8.93 3.78 -7.18
C GLU A 104 8.49 3.60 -5.73
N ILE A 105 9.14 2.68 -5.02
CA ILE A 105 8.89 2.40 -3.61
C ILE A 105 10.17 2.64 -2.81
N LEU A 106 10.03 3.32 -1.67
CA LEU A 106 11.16 3.49 -0.75
C LEU A 106 11.36 2.18 0.02
N SER A 107 12.59 1.70 0.08
CA SER A 107 12.90 0.34 0.53
C SER A 107 12.65 0.06 2.01
N ALA A 108 12.49 1.07 2.84
CA ALA A 108 12.18 0.90 4.25
C ALA A 108 10.71 1.22 4.53
N PRO A 109 10.01 0.41 5.36
CA PRO A 109 8.65 0.74 5.75
C PRO A 109 8.57 2.07 6.49
N VAL A 110 7.41 2.72 6.41
CA VAL A 110 7.13 3.93 7.16
C VAL A 110 7.01 3.58 8.65
N ASP A 111 7.56 4.43 9.52
CA ASP A 111 7.38 4.29 10.96
C ASP A 111 5.88 4.37 11.28
N ALA A 112 5.35 3.33 11.94
CA ALA A 112 3.93 3.22 12.24
C ALA A 112 3.39 4.40 13.04
N THR A 113 4.19 5.01 13.91
CA THR A 113 3.75 6.16 14.71
C THR A 113 3.43 7.37 13.84
N LYS A 114 4.05 7.50 12.68
CA LYS A 114 3.80 8.61 11.76
C LYS A 114 2.54 8.42 10.93
N LEU A 115 2.04 7.19 10.80
CA LEU A 115 0.86 6.88 10.01
C LEU A 115 -0.45 7.25 10.71
N GLU A 116 -0.39 7.57 11.98
CA GLU A 116 -1.55 8.01 12.76
C GLU A 116 -1.70 9.53 12.79
N LEU A 117 -0.81 10.25 12.10
CA LEU A 117 -0.88 11.69 11.96
C LEU A 117 -1.85 12.07 10.82
N ASP A 118 -2.03 13.37 10.62
CA ASP A 118 -2.98 13.88 9.63
C ASP A 118 -2.53 13.62 8.18
N ASP A 119 -3.44 13.94 7.23
CA ASP A 119 -3.21 13.72 5.82
C ASP A 119 -2.00 14.50 5.28
N GLU A 120 -1.79 15.71 5.77
CA GLU A 120 -0.67 16.52 5.34
C GLU A 120 0.66 15.83 5.66
N THR A 121 0.75 15.23 6.86
CA THR A 121 1.93 14.47 7.26
C THR A 121 2.10 13.24 6.38
N LEU A 122 1.01 12.55 6.05
CA LEU A 122 1.06 11.38 5.18
C LEU A 122 1.52 11.75 3.76
N ASP A 123 1.06 12.89 3.24
CA ASP A 123 1.54 13.39 1.95
C ASP A 123 3.05 13.66 2.00
N GLY A 124 3.53 14.22 3.11
CA GLY A 124 4.96 14.42 3.32
C GLY A 124 5.76 13.12 3.40
N LEU A 125 5.10 11.99 3.64
CA LEU A 125 5.73 10.68 3.66
C LEU A 125 5.81 10.04 2.27
N GLY A 126 5.33 10.69 1.23
CA GLY A 126 5.54 10.27 -0.14
C GLY A 126 4.38 9.60 -0.84
N TYR A 127 3.16 9.71 -0.31
CA TYR A 127 2.00 9.25 -1.05
C TYR A 127 1.83 10.08 -2.32
N THR A 128 1.57 9.40 -3.42
CA THR A 128 1.53 10.02 -4.74
C THR A 128 0.12 10.00 -5.29
N ARG A 129 -0.31 11.16 -5.85
CA ARG A 129 -1.56 11.26 -6.57
C ARG A 129 -1.27 11.49 -8.05
N ALA A 130 -2.11 10.95 -8.91
CA ALA A 130 -2.01 11.26 -10.32
C ALA A 130 -2.40 12.72 -10.56
N SER A 131 -1.64 13.39 -11.34
CA SER A 131 -1.92 14.78 -11.72
C SER A 131 -2.72 14.83 -13.00
#